data_192865a1b97e49581b077b7af6111042
#
_entry.id   192865a1b97e49581b077b7af6111042
#
_cell.length_a   1.000
_cell.length_b   1.000
_cell.length_c   1.000
_cell.angle_alpha   90.00
_cell.angle_beta   90.00
_cell.angle_gamma   90.00
#
_symmetry.space_group_name_H-M   'P 1'
#
loop_
_entity.id
_entity.type
_entity.pdbx_description
1 polymer ?
#
loop_
_entity_poly.entity_id
_entity_poly.type
_entity_poly.pdbx_seq_one_letter_code
_entity_poly.pdbx_strand_id
1 'polypeptide(L)'
;ETATILWTGDLDTRNSPNAPQAVPVDCDILCMEGTYGGRTHPNREEEEGRFVSRVLEVVSRGGTALVPAFASGRGQDILRILHKEAPGLDVHYDGMGTRVTREWLGCPEFIRDARAMESAYRWARRVSGKSDRKKALHADVIVTTSGMLDGGPALWYLNRLRHDGSNAILLTGYQAEGSGGRRLLETGRLPIFGNQTRIPLEIDKFELSNHADHPSLCKFARKCEPSHVVLFHADGGAAKAIEADLAVETKAVSYTHLTLPTT
;
A
#
# COMPACT_ATOMS: atom_id res chain seq x y z
N GLU A 1 24.27 1.56 -33.39
CA GLU A 1 24.41 1.84 -31.96
C GLU A 1 23.24 1.16 -31.23
N THR A 2 23.51 0.47 -30.13
CA THR A 2 22.50 -0.16 -29.28
C THR A 2 22.34 0.70 -28.02
N ALA A 3 21.09 1.02 -27.63
CA ALA A 3 20.79 1.73 -26.39
C ALA A 3 20.25 0.77 -25.33
N THR A 4 20.69 0.93 -24.09
CA THR A 4 20.20 0.19 -22.93
C THR A 4 19.03 0.94 -22.31
N ILE A 5 17.88 0.26 -22.13
CA ILE A 5 16.69 0.82 -21.51
C ILE A 5 16.42 0.09 -20.22
N LEU A 6 16.35 0.82 -19.09
CA LEU A 6 15.89 0.32 -17.83
C LEU A 6 14.44 0.73 -17.59
N TRP A 7 13.55 -0.25 -17.39
CA TRP A 7 12.16 -0.02 -16.99
C TRP A 7 11.94 -0.49 -15.56
N THR A 8 11.61 0.44 -14.65
CA THR A 8 11.56 0.11 -13.22
C THR A 8 10.28 -0.64 -12.80
N GLY A 9 9.15 -0.44 -13.49
CA GLY A 9 7.87 -0.70 -12.84
C GLY A 9 7.73 0.19 -11.59
N ASP A 10 6.86 -0.20 -10.66
CA ASP A 10 6.81 0.41 -9.33
C ASP A 10 8.11 0.06 -8.58
N LEU A 11 8.74 1.04 -7.94
CA LEU A 11 10.00 0.81 -7.25
C LEU A 11 10.02 1.37 -5.83
N ASP A 12 10.66 0.65 -4.91
CA ASP A 12 11.08 1.19 -3.61
C ASP A 12 12.60 0.98 -3.44
N THR A 13 13.28 1.99 -2.96
CA THR A 13 14.71 1.95 -2.65
C THR A 13 14.99 1.47 -1.24
N ARG A 14 13.96 1.13 -0.49
CA ARG A 14 14.01 0.55 0.86
C ARG A 14 13.62 -0.92 0.80
N ASN A 15 14.13 -1.72 1.74
CA ASN A 15 13.62 -3.05 1.95
C ASN A 15 12.23 -2.98 2.59
N SER A 16 11.20 -3.48 1.91
CA SER A 16 9.91 -3.76 2.55
C SER A 16 9.92 -5.15 3.20
N PRO A 17 8.92 -5.51 4.01
CA PRO A 17 8.86 -6.86 4.58
C PRO A 17 8.96 -7.98 3.53
N ASN A 18 8.39 -7.80 2.35
CA ASN A 18 8.28 -8.83 1.32
C ASN A 18 9.07 -8.56 0.04
N ALA A 19 9.49 -7.33 -0.24
CA ALA A 19 10.25 -6.98 -1.43
C ALA A 19 11.63 -6.44 -1.08
N PRO A 20 12.69 -6.84 -1.80
CA PRO A 20 14.00 -6.22 -1.69
C PRO A 20 13.96 -4.80 -2.25
N GLN A 21 14.90 -3.97 -1.81
CA GLN A 21 15.09 -2.65 -2.42
C GLN A 21 15.48 -2.76 -3.90
N ALA A 22 15.06 -1.79 -4.70
CA ALA A 22 15.50 -1.67 -6.08
C ALA A 22 17.01 -1.36 -6.15
N VAL A 23 17.70 -2.02 -7.07
CA VAL A 23 19.13 -1.82 -7.31
C VAL A 23 19.30 -0.99 -8.58
N PRO A 24 19.99 0.17 -8.55
CA PRO A 24 20.29 0.93 -9.75
C PRO A 24 21.17 0.13 -10.71
N VAL A 25 20.91 0.29 -12.01
CA VAL A 25 21.69 -0.31 -13.09
C VAL A 25 21.95 0.78 -14.12
N ASP A 26 23.18 0.88 -14.62
CA ASP A 26 23.56 1.84 -15.64
C ASP A 26 22.75 1.63 -16.91
N CYS A 27 22.22 2.72 -17.47
CA CYS A 27 21.39 2.67 -18.67
C CYS A 27 21.44 3.98 -19.45
N ASP A 28 21.16 3.91 -20.77
CA ASP A 28 21.07 5.10 -21.61
C ASP A 28 19.72 5.82 -21.43
N ILE A 29 18.64 5.05 -21.23
CA ILE A 29 17.29 5.55 -21.05
C ILE A 29 16.70 4.89 -19.79
N LEU A 30 16.29 5.72 -18.83
CA LEU A 30 15.57 5.29 -17.63
C LEU A 30 14.08 5.59 -17.77
N CYS A 31 13.25 4.54 -17.82
CA CYS A 31 11.80 4.65 -17.68
C CYS A 31 11.44 4.38 -16.21
N MET A 32 11.03 5.40 -15.45
CA MET A 32 10.86 5.34 -14.01
C MET A 32 9.49 5.85 -13.58
N GLU A 33 8.92 5.23 -12.53
CA GLU A 33 7.72 5.74 -11.88
C GLU A 33 7.99 7.06 -11.14
N GLY A 34 6.94 7.85 -10.94
CA GLY A 34 7.03 9.13 -10.22
C GLY A 34 5.90 9.38 -9.23
N THR A 35 5.31 8.31 -8.66
CA THR A 35 4.10 8.36 -7.80
C THR A 35 4.20 9.37 -6.66
N TYR A 36 5.36 9.45 -6.01
CA TYR A 36 5.60 10.34 -4.86
C TYR A 36 6.54 11.51 -5.18
N GLY A 37 6.63 11.95 -6.42
CA GLY A 37 7.34 13.17 -6.77
C GLY A 37 6.88 14.36 -5.91
N GLY A 38 7.85 15.11 -5.36
CA GLY A 38 7.59 16.23 -4.46
C GLY A 38 7.15 15.85 -3.04
N ARG A 39 7.18 14.56 -2.66
CA ARG A 39 6.76 14.07 -1.33
C ARG A 39 7.88 13.25 -0.69
N THR A 40 8.01 13.36 0.64
CA THR A 40 8.95 12.57 1.45
C THR A 40 8.16 11.64 2.38
N HIS A 41 8.62 10.41 2.52
CA HIS A 41 8.03 9.46 3.46
C HIS A 41 8.62 9.62 4.87
N PRO A 42 7.85 9.31 5.91
CA PRO A 42 8.39 9.16 7.26
C PRO A 42 9.34 7.96 7.33
N ASN A 43 10.09 7.87 8.44
CA ASN A 43 10.87 6.68 8.70
C ASN A 43 9.98 5.44 8.75
N ARG A 44 10.34 4.39 8.01
CA ARG A 44 9.52 3.20 7.83
C ARG A 44 9.33 2.42 9.14
N GLU A 45 10.38 2.26 9.93
CA GLU A 45 10.31 1.50 11.18
C GLU A 45 9.47 2.24 12.24
N GLU A 46 9.61 3.56 12.32
CA GLU A 46 8.79 4.40 13.20
C GLU A 46 7.31 4.32 12.81
N GLU A 47 7.02 4.34 11.52
CA GLU A 47 5.66 4.29 11.00
C GLU A 47 5.02 2.90 11.19
N GLU A 48 5.79 1.82 11.05
CA GLU A 48 5.36 0.47 11.39
C GLU A 48 5.09 0.34 12.90
N GLY A 49 5.96 0.91 13.75
CA GLY A 49 5.76 0.96 15.20
C GLY A 49 4.50 1.75 15.60
N ARG A 50 4.27 2.90 14.95
CA ARG A 50 3.06 3.71 15.15
C ARG A 50 1.79 2.94 14.76
N PHE A 51 1.84 2.22 13.63
CA PHE A 51 0.73 1.37 13.20
C PHE A 51 0.42 0.26 14.20
N VAL A 52 1.43 -0.49 14.65
CA VAL A 52 1.25 -1.57 15.63
C VAL A 52 0.74 -1.03 16.96
N SER A 53 1.29 0.06 17.47
CA SER A 53 0.85 0.71 18.70
C SER A 53 -0.62 1.11 18.62
N ARG A 54 -1.05 1.63 17.47
CA ARG A 54 -2.46 2.00 17.26
C ARG A 54 -3.38 0.79 17.18
N VAL A 55 -2.96 -0.30 16.56
CA VAL A 55 -3.69 -1.58 16.57
C VAL A 55 -3.90 -2.06 18.01
N LEU A 56 -2.83 -2.10 18.81
CA LEU A 56 -2.89 -2.56 20.21
C LEU A 56 -3.79 -1.67 21.07
N GLU A 57 -3.79 -0.37 20.85
CA GLU A 57 -4.69 0.56 21.55
C GLU A 57 -6.17 0.26 21.23
N VAL A 58 -6.52 0.03 19.95
CA VAL A 58 -7.88 -0.34 19.55
C VAL A 58 -8.30 -1.65 20.20
N VAL A 59 -7.43 -2.65 20.21
CA VAL A 59 -7.70 -3.97 20.79
C VAL A 59 -7.82 -3.87 22.31
N SER A 60 -6.99 -3.06 22.99
CA SER A 60 -7.01 -2.92 24.45
C SER A 60 -8.33 -2.35 24.98
N ARG A 61 -9.05 -1.58 24.19
CA ARG A 61 -10.39 -1.05 24.51
C ARG A 61 -11.54 -1.96 24.05
N GLY A 62 -11.23 -3.19 23.60
CA GLY A 62 -12.21 -4.18 23.13
C GLY A 62 -12.71 -3.96 21.70
N GLY A 63 -12.05 -3.10 20.93
CA GLY A 63 -12.42 -2.80 19.55
C GLY A 63 -11.73 -3.70 18.53
N THR A 64 -12.24 -3.67 17.30
CA THR A 64 -11.64 -4.29 16.12
C THR A 64 -10.96 -3.24 15.24
N ALA A 65 -9.68 -3.45 14.90
CA ALA A 65 -8.98 -2.63 13.93
C ALA A 65 -9.29 -3.11 12.49
N LEU A 66 -10.05 -2.33 11.73
CA LEU A 66 -10.28 -2.59 10.31
C LEU A 66 -9.12 -1.98 9.50
N VAL A 67 -8.38 -2.82 8.80
CA VAL A 67 -7.21 -2.44 8.00
C VAL A 67 -7.49 -2.68 6.51
N PRO A 68 -8.03 -1.68 5.80
CA PRO A 68 -8.15 -1.74 4.35
C PRO A 68 -6.77 -1.78 3.70
N ALA A 69 -6.52 -2.78 2.84
CA ALA A 69 -5.22 -2.99 2.21
C ALA A 69 -5.36 -3.36 0.74
N PHE A 70 -4.38 -2.98 -0.08
CA PHE A 70 -4.29 -3.46 -1.45
C PHE A 70 -4.06 -4.97 -1.49
N ALA A 71 -4.59 -5.62 -2.52
CA ALA A 71 -4.51 -7.07 -2.68
C ALA A 71 -3.09 -7.58 -2.89
N SER A 72 -2.26 -6.79 -3.56
CA SER A 72 -0.84 -7.08 -3.80
C SER A 72 0.04 -6.10 -3.02
N GLY A 73 1.04 -6.61 -2.33
CA GLY A 73 2.03 -5.86 -1.55
C GLY A 73 1.55 -5.51 -0.14
N ARG A 74 0.59 -4.60 -0.01
CA ARG A 74 0.20 -4.02 1.29
C ARG A 74 -0.41 -5.04 2.25
N GLY A 75 -1.35 -5.86 1.79
CA GLY A 75 -1.97 -6.88 2.64
C GLY A 75 -0.93 -7.83 3.24
N GLN A 76 0.04 -8.25 2.41
CA GLN A 76 1.12 -9.14 2.79
C GLN A 76 2.11 -8.48 3.77
N ASP A 77 2.45 -7.20 3.56
CA ASP A 77 3.30 -6.45 4.47
C ASP A 77 2.65 -6.30 5.86
N ILE A 78 1.36 -5.95 5.90
CA ILE A 78 0.62 -5.83 7.16
C ILE A 78 0.61 -7.15 7.93
N LEU A 79 0.38 -8.28 7.26
CA LEU A 79 0.45 -9.58 7.91
C LEU A 79 1.84 -9.86 8.51
N ARG A 80 2.90 -9.52 7.79
CA ARG A 80 4.29 -9.70 8.25
C ARG A 80 4.60 -8.83 9.46
N ILE A 81 4.19 -7.55 9.42
CA ILE A 81 4.38 -6.59 10.50
C ILE A 81 3.65 -7.08 11.76
N LEU A 82 2.36 -7.41 11.66
CA LEU A 82 1.56 -7.86 12.80
C LEU A 82 2.05 -9.20 13.36
N HIS A 83 2.40 -10.16 12.50
CA HIS A 83 2.93 -11.45 12.96
C HIS A 83 4.25 -11.32 13.73
N LYS A 84 5.12 -10.39 13.31
CA LYS A 84 6.41 -10.14 13.96
C LYS A 84 6.24 -9.41 15.29
N GLU A 85 5.47 -8.32 15.31
CA GLU A 85 5.42 -7.36 16.42
C GLU A 85 4.29 -7.65 17.44
N ALA A 86 3.22 -8.34 17.01
CA ALA A 86 2.04 -8.61 17.84
C ALA A 86 1.45 -10.02 17.55
N PRO A 87 2.23 -11.11 17.71
CA PRO A 87 1.80 -12.47 17.32
C PRO A 87 0.63 -13.03 18.12
N GLY A 88 0.28 -12.42 19.24
CA GLY A 88 -0.85 -12.81 20.11
C GLY A 88 -2.22 -12.34 19.59
N LEU A 89 -2.29 -11.48 18.57
CA LEU A 89 -3.55 -10.98 18.04
C LEU A 89 -4.32 -12.01 17.22
N ASP A 90 -5.64 -11.98 17.30
CA ASP A 90 -6.55 -12.70 16.40
C ASP A 90 -6.75 -11.88 15.11
N VAL A 91 -6.01 -12.24 14.07
CA VAL A 91 -6.00 -11.53 12.79
C VAL A 91 -6.74 -12.32 11.73
N HIS A 92 -7.74 -11.69 11.10
CA HIS A 92 -8.49 -12.25 9.98
C HIS A 92 -8.09 -11.58 8.67
N TYR A 93 -7.89 -12.39 7.62
CA TYR A 93 -7.49 -11.92 6.30
C TYR A 93 -8.55 -12.28 5.25
N ASP A 94 -9.17 -11.26 4.63
CA ASP A 94 -10.28 -11.42 3.68
C ASP A 94 -10.03 -10.71 2.35
N GLY A 95 -10.71 -11.17 1.34
CA GLY A 95 -10.72 -10.58 0.01
C GLY A 95 -9.65 -11.12 -0.93
N MET A 96 -9.41 -10.38 -2.01
CA MET A 96 -8.52 -10.79 -3.10
C MET A 96 -7.07 -10.99 -2.62
N GLY A 97 -6.65 -10.30 -1.57
CA GLY A 97 -5.31 -10.44 -1.00
C GLY A 97 -4.96 -11.87 -0.60
N THR A 98 -5.94 -12.66 -0.13
CA THR A 98 -5.72 -14.07 0.22
C THR A 98 -5.33 -14.91 -0.99
N ARG A 99 -5.92 -14.64 -2.16
CA ARG A 99 -5.58 -15.31 -3.41
C ARG A 99 -4.22 -14.86 -3.92
N VAL A 100 -3.97 -13.56 -3.96
CA VAL A 100 -2.68 -12.99 -4.38
C VAL A 100 -1.54 -13.55 -3.54
N THR A 101 -1.72 -13.67 -2.21
CA THR A 101 -0.69 -14.25 -1.34
C THR A 101 -0.39 -15.71 -1.69
N ARG A 102 -1.38 -16.51 -2.08
CA ARG A 102 -1.13 -17.90 -2.52
C ARG A 102 -0.35 -17.95 -3.83
N GLU A 103 -0.66 -17.08 -4.77
CA GLU A 103 0.10 -16.99 -6.03
C GLU A 103 1.56 -16.57 -5.75
N TRP A 104 1.78 -15.59 -4.88
CA TRP A 104 3.13 -15.20 -4.46
C TRP A 104 3.92 -16.36 -3.84
N LEU A 105 3.30 -17.10 -2.93
CA LEU A 105 3.95 -18.26 -2.29
C LEU A 105 4.22 -19.42 -3.27
N GLY A 106 3.58 -19.42 -4.44
CA GLY A 106 3.90 -20.29 -5.56
C GLY A 106 5.19 -19.92 -6.31
N CYS A 107 5.70 -18.68 -6.10
CA CYS A 107 6.91 -18.15 -6.71
C CYS A 107 7.82 -17.53 -5.63
N PRO A 108 8.31 -18.37 -4.66
CA PRO A 108 8.99 -17.89 -3.46
C PRO A 108 10.30 -17.16 -3.74
N GLU A 109 10.93 -17.40 -4.89
CA GLU A 109 12.17 -16.75 -5.35
C GLU A 109 12.03 -15.22 -5.54
N PHE A 110 10.82 -14.73 -5.71
CA PHE A 110 10.54 -13.29 -5.84
C PHE A 110 10.17 -12.63 -4.51
N ILE A 111 10.09 -13.37 -3.43
CA ILE A 111 9.77 -12.86 -2.10
C ILE A 111 11.05 -12.77 -1.28
N ARG A 112 11.37 -11.58 -0.76
CA ARG A 112 12.57 -11.32 0.04
C ARG A 112 12.77 -12.33 1.18
N ASP A 113 11.69 -12.74 1.85
CA ASP A 113 11.68 -13.75 2.90
C ASP A 113 10.38 -14.56 2.83
N ALA A 114 10.38 -15.52 1.92
CA ALA A 114 9.22 -16.36 1.65
C ALA A 114 8.79 -17.20 2.86
N ARG A 115 9.73 -17.64 3.69
CA ARG A 115 9.42 -18.44 4.90
C ARG A 115 8.65 -17.62 5.92
N ALA A 116 9.07 -16.38 6.16
CA ALA A 116 8.38 -15.50 7.08
C ALA A 116 7.03 -15.03 6.51
N MET A 117 6.90 -14.86 5.19
CA MET A 117 5.60 -14.59 4.55
C MET A 117 4.65 -15.78 4.71
N GLU A 118 5.13 -16.99 4.46
CA GLU A 118 4.32 -18.21 4.64
C GLU A 118 3.87 -18.37 6.09
N SER A 119 4.77 -18.13 7.06
CA SER A 119 4.44 -18.16 8.48
C SER A 119 3.36 -17.15 8.85
N ALA A 120 3.49 -15.90 8.43
CA ALA A 120 2.49 -14.86 8.66
C ALA A 120 1.14 -15.19 8.01
N TYR A 121 1.15 -15.75 6.79
CA TYR A 121 -0.06 -16.15 6.09
C TYR A 121 -0.76 -17.35 6.76
N ARG A 122 -0.02 -18.29 7.33
CA ARG A 122 -0.57 -19.41 8.10
C ARG A 122 -1.12 -18.98 9.45
N TRP A 123 -0.48 -18.02 10.09
CA TRP A 123 -0.89 -17.44 11.35
C TRP A 123 -2.24 -16.70 11.24
N ALA A 124 -2.43 -15.89 10.20
CA ALA A 124 -3.67 -15.18 9.97
C ALA A 124 -4.81 -16.14 9.59
N ARG A 125 -5.99 -15.93 10.18
CA ARG A 125 -7.19 -16.71 9.83
C ARG A 125 -7.77 -16.23 8.51
N ARG A 126 -7.73 -17.10 7.52
CA ARG A 126 -8.29 -16.81 6.19
C ARG A 126 -9.79 -16.89 6.19
N VAL A 127 -10.42 -15.88 5.66
CA VAL A 127 -11.88 -15.82 5.49
C VAL A 127 -12.24 -16.41 4.13
N SER A 128 -13.01 -17.51 4.14
CA SER A 128 -13.41 -18.24 2.94
C SER A 128 -14.88 -18.06 2.56
N GLY A 129 -15.70 -17.48 3.44
CA GLY A 129 -17.12 -17.34 3.17
C GLY A 129 -17.89 -16.48 4.19
N LYS A 130 -19.21 -16.45 4.03
CA LYS A 130 -20.11 -15.63 4.86
C LYS A 130 -20.03 -15.94 6.36
N SER A 131 -19.87 -17.22 6.73
CA SER A 131 -19.74 -17.64 8.13
C SER A 131 -18.47 -17.09 8.76
N ASP A 132 -17.34 -17.22 8.05
CA ASP A 132 -16.05 -16.73 8.55
C ASP A 132 -16.03 -15.21 8.65
N ARG A 133 -16.68 -14.49 7.70
CA ARG A 133 -16.86 -13.04 7.82
C ARG A 133 -17.60 -12.61 9.08
N LYS A 134 -18.62 -13.38 9.49
CA LYS A 134 -19.33 -13.07 10.74
C LYS A 134 -18.44 -13.28 11.96
N LYS A 135 -17.59 -14.31 11.96
CA LYS A 135 -16.62 -14.54 13.04
C LYS A 135 -15.58 -13.41 13.08
N ALA A 136 -15.10 -12.99 11.92
CA ALA A 136 -14.12 -11.91 11.81
C ALA A 136 -14.59 -10.57 12.40
N LEU A 137 -15.89 -10.32 12.53
CA LEU A 137 -16.42 -9.12 13.20
C LEU A 137 -16.05 -9.03 14.70
N HIS A 138 -15.56 -10.10 15.30
CA HIS A 138 -15.13 -10.17 16.68
C HIS A 138 -13.61 -10.41 16.81
N ALA A 139 -12.87 -10.28 15.71
CA ALA A 139 -11.42 -10.39 15.69
C ALA A 139 -10.77 -9.11 16.21
N ASP A 140 -9.52 -9.21 16.63
CA ASP A 140 -8.71 -8.03 16.99
C ASP A 140 -8.41 -7.17 15.76
N VAL A 141 -8.08 -7.83 14.62
CA VAL A 141 -7.73 -7.13 13.38
C VAL A 141 -8.37 -7.81 12.17
N ILE A 142 -8.91 -7.01 11.27
CA ILE A 142 -9.38 -7.47 9.96
C ILE A 142 -8.56 -6.79 8.87
N VAL A 143 -7.69 -7.54 8.19
CA VAL A 143 -6.97 -7.07 7.00
C VAL A 143 -7.78 -7.47 5.76
N THR A 144 -8.16 -6.49 4.93
CA THR A 144 -9.10 -6.80 3.83
C THR A 144 -9.00 -5.84 2.64
N THR A 145 -9.45 -6.25 1.48
CA THR A 145 -9.56 -5.42 0.27
C THR A 145 -10.96 -4.75 0.17
N SER A 146 -11.12 -3.56 -0.42
CA SER A 146 -10.12 -2.77 -1.14
C SER A 146 -9.44 -1.75 -0.23
N GLY A 147 -8.17 -1.46 -0.52
CA GLY A 147 -7.35 -0.53 0.26
C GLY A 147 -7.79 0.93 0.19
N MET A 148 -8.56 1.31 -0.86
CA MET A 148 -9.11 2.66 -1.04
C MET A 148 -10.60 2.77 -0.67
N LEU A 149 -11.20 1.72 -0.09
CA LEU A 149 -12.62 1.69 0.29
C LEU A 149 -13.60 1.94 -0.88
N ASP A 150 -13.23 1.57 -2.10
CA ASP A 150 -14.10 1.71 -3.28
C ASP A 150 -15.04 0.52 -3.51
N GLY A 151 -14.90 -0.52 -2.70
CA GLY A 151 -15.71 -1.74 -2.82
C GLY A 151 -15.21 -2.90 -1.96
N GLY A 152 -15.66 -4.09 -2.32
CA GLY A 152 -15.21 -5.34 -1.73
C GLY A 152 -15.61 -5.58 -0.27
N PRO A 153 -14.96 -6.53 0.38
CA PRO A 153 -15.29 -6.89 1.77
C PRO A 153 -15.04 -5.75 2.76
N ALA A 154 -14.13 -4.81 2.49
CA ALA A 154 -13.85 -3.68 3.37
C ALA A 154 -15.12 -2.88 3.70
N LEU A 155 -15.95 -2.56 2.69
CA LEU A 155 -17.22 -1.86 2.89
C LEU A 155 -18.24 -2.70 3.66
N TRP A 156 -18.23 -4.01 3.46
CA TRP A 156 -19.11 -4.93 4.19
C TRP A 156 -18.80 -4.96 5.69
N TYR A 157 -17.51 -4.99 6.05
CA TYR A 157 -17.06 -4.91 7.44
C TYR A 157 -17.34 -3.54 8.02
N LEU A 158 -16.94 -2.48 7.32
CA LEU A 158 -17.13 -1.10 7.77
C LEU A 158 -18.59 -0.80 8.10
N ASN A 159 -19.54 -1.23 7.24
CA ASN A 159 -20.96 -1.00 7.50
C ASN A 159 -21.46 -1.65 8.80
N ARG A 160 -20.79 -2.68 9.30
CA ARG A 160 -21.16 -3.37 10.55
C ARG A 160 -20.40 -2.82 11.74
N LEU A 161 -19.11 -2.59 11.59
CA LEU A 161 -18.26 -2.10 12.67
C LEU A 161 -18.52 -0.64 13.05
N ARG A 162 -19.06 0.18 12.15
CA ARG A 162 -19.28 1.62 12.36
C ARG A 162 -20.24 1.97 13.48
N HIS A 163 -20.95 1.02 14.04
CA HIS A 163 -21.94 1.23 15.12
C HIS A 163 -21.33 1.11 16.53
N ASP A 164 -20.07 0.69 16.62
CA ASP A 164 -19.36 0.57 17.88
C ASP A 164 -18.08 1.44 17.83
N GLY A 165 -18.05 2.50 18.61
CA GLY A 165 -16.97 3.48 18.64
C GLY A 165 -15.64 2.96 19.23
N SER A 166 -15.62 1.73 19.79
CA SER A 166 -14.36 1.08 20.18
C SER A 166 -13.53 0.66 18.98
N ASN A 167 -14.17 0.43 17.82
CA ASN A 167 -13.50 0.08 16.57
C ASN A 167 -12.80 1.27 15.92
N ALA A 168 -11.84 1.00 15.02
CA ALA A 168 -11.16 2.03 14.23
C ALA A 168 -10.87 1.55 12.81
N ILE A 169 -10.64 2.51 11.91
CA ILE A 169 -10.21 2.28 10.52
C ILE A 169 -8.77 2.75 10.41
N LEU A 170 -7.87 1.85 10.00
CA LEU A 170 -6.45 2.12 9.85
C LEU A 170 -6.07 2.01 8.37
N LEU A 171 -6.03 3.15 7.68
CA LEU A 171 -5.68 3.24 6.26
C LEU A 171 -4.16 3.15 6.11
N THR A 172 -3.65 2.18 5.37
CA THR A 172 -2.22 1.86 5.30
C THR A 172 -1.57 2.16 3.94
N GLY A 173 -2.22 2.96 3.11
CA GLY A 173 -1.72 3.27 1.78
C GLY A 173 -2.26 4.56 1.21
N TYR A 174 -1.81 4.85 0.00
CA TYR A 174 -2.27 6.00 -0.77
C TYR A 174 -3.79 5.95 -0.98
N GLN A 175 -4.40 7.13 -0.86
CA GLN A 175 -5.82 7.34 -1.12
C GLN A 175 -5.95 8.30 -2.29
N ALA A 176 -6.28 7.77 -3.47
CA ALA A 176 -6.40 8.56 -4.69
C ALA A 176 -7.55 9.59 -4.59
N GLU A 177 -7.42 10.67 -5.32
CA GLU A 177 -8.50 11.64 -5.48
C GLU A 177 -9.77 10.95 -5.99
N GLY A 178 -10.91 11.27 -5.40
CA GLY A 178 -12.19 10.64 -5.73
C GLY A 178 -12.43 9.27 -5.11
N SER A 179 -11.41 8.60 -4.51
CA SER A 179 -11.58 7.30 -3.86
C SER A 179 -12.42 7.40 -2.58
N GLY A 180 -12.99 6.26 -2.18
CA GLY A 180 -13.77 6.15 -0.94
C GLY A 180 -12.95 6.52 0.29
N GLY A 181 -11.71 6.06 0.40
CA GLY A 181 -10.84 6.36 1.52
C GLY A 181 -10.44 7.84 1.57
N ARG A 182 -10.19 8.48 0.43
CA ARG A 182 -9.93 9.92 0.35
C ARG A 182 -11.14 10.73 0.83
N ARG A 183 -12.32 10.39 0.32
CA ARG A 183 -13.58 11.02 0.73
C ARG A 183 -13.85 10.84 2.22
N LEU A 184 -13.57 9.65 2.75
CA LEU A 184 -13.74 9.36 4.18
C LEU A 184 -12.84 10.25 5.05
N LEU A 185 -11.56 10.44 4.65
CA LEU A 185 -10.62 11.31 5.34
C LEU A 185 -11.06 12.79 5.32
N GLU A 186 -11.61 13.26 4.20
CA GLU A 186 -12.00 14.66 4.01
C GLU A 186 -13.35 15.01 4.65
N THR A 187 -14.31 14.08 4.62
CA THR A 187 -15.69 14.37 4.97
C THR A 187 -16.26 13.57 6.12
N GLY A 188 -15.56 12.53 6.59
CA GLY A 188 -16.09 11.56 7.54
C GLY A 188 -17.27 10.74 6.99
N ARG A 189 -17.46 10.75 5.66
CA ARG A 189 -18.59 10.10 4.99
C ARG A 189 -18.12 9.18 3.87
N LEU A 190 -18.91 8.13 3.65
CA LEU A 190 -18.65 7.16 2.59
C LEU A 190 -19.96 6.70 1.95
N PRO A 191 -20.04 6.51 0.62
CA PRO A 191 -21.20 5.89 0.00
C PRO A 191 -21.21 4.38 0.35
N ILE A 192 -22.18 3.98 1.17
CA ILE A 192 -22.44 2.58 1.50
C ILE A 192 -23.77 2.20 0.90
N PHE A 193 -23.78 1.24 -0.02
CA PHE A 193 -24.98 0.81 -0.76
C PHE A 193 -25.77 1.99 -1.38
N GLY A 194 -25.05 2.96 -1.97
CA GLY A 194 -25.65 4.12 -2.64
C GLY A 194 -26.03 5.29 -1.72
N ASN A 195 -25.96 5.11 -0.40
CA ASN A 195 -26.32 6.16 0.57
C ASN A 195 -25.07 6.80 1.18
N GLN A 196 -25.01 8.14 1.20
CA GLN A 196 -23.95 8.89 1.88
C GLN A 196 -24.06 8.67 3.40
N THR A 197 -23.20 7.81 3.92
CA THR A 197 -23.23 7.35 5.31
C THR A 197 -22.11 8.01 6.12
N ARG A 198 -22.45 8.60 7.25
CA ARG A 198 -21.46 9.06 8.23
C ARG A 198 -20.80 7.86 8.90
N ILE A 199 -19.49 7.93 9.04
CA ILE A 199 -18.67 6.91 9.70
C ILE A 199 -18.14 7.52 11.02
N PRO A 200 -18.74 7.20 12.16
CA PRO A 200 -18.37 7.80 13.46
C PRO A 200 -17.21 7.04 14.13
N LEU A 201 -16.35 6.40 13.36
CA LEU A 201 -15.16 5.72 13.85
C LEU A 201 -13.95 6.65 13.80
N GLU A 202 -12.97 6.37 14.63
CA GLU A 202 -11.64 6.94 14.48
C GLU A 202 -10.98 6.41 13.20
N ILE A 203 -10.34 7.32 12.49
CA ILE A 203 -9.70 7.03 11.20
C ILE A 203 -8.27 7.51 11.28
N ASP A 204 -7.32 6.58 11.17
CA ASP A 204 -5.91 6.90 11.10
C ASP A 204 -5.34 6.54 9.74
N LYS A 205 -4.36 7.30 9.30
CA LYS A 205 -3.61 7.05 8.07
C LYS A 205 -2.14 6.78 8.39
N PHE A 206 -1.59 5.77 7.73
CA PHE A 206 -0.20 5.33 7.84
C PHE A 206 0.47 5.31 6.48
N GLU A 207 1.67 5.89 6.40
CA GLU A 207 2.45 6.00 5.17
C GLU A 207 3.39 4.78 5.01
N LEU A 208 2.77 3.61 4.87
CA LEU A 208 3.51 2.35 4.66
C LEU A 208 3.72 2.06 3.16
N SER A 209 4.02 3.07 2.34
CA SER A 209 4.17 2.91 0.89
C SER A 209 5.30 1.96 0.50
N ASN A 210 5.11 1.23 -0.60
CA ASN A 210 6.12 0.42 -1.29
C ASN A 210 6.56 1.10 -2.61
N HIS A 211 6.30 2.41 -2.74
CA HIS A 211 6.89 3.27 -3.74
C HIS A 211 7.94 4.15 -3.08
N ALA A 212 9.00 4.45 -3.79
CA ALA A 212 10.04 5.36 -3.31
C ALA A 212 9.51 6.80 -3.20
N ASP A 213 10.00 7.55 -2.25
CA ASP A 213 9.73 8.97 -2.11
C ASP A 213 10.59 9.82 -3.07
N HIS A 214 10.26 11.11 -3.20
CA HIS A 214 10.92 12.00 -4.13
C HIS A 214 12.45 12.00 -4.02
N PRO A 215 13.08 12.19 -2.82
CA PRO A 215 14.53 12.17 -2.71
C PRO A 215 15.15 10.83 -3.14
N SER A 216 14.46 9.74 -2.85
CA SER A 216 14.90 8.38 -3.20
C SER A 216 14.80 8.10 -4.69
N LEU A 217 13.72 8.55 -5.35
CA LEU A 217 13.56 8.49 -6.82
C LEU A 217 14.67 9.26 -7.52
N CYS A 218 14.93 10.49 -7.11
CA CYS A 218 16.01 11.32 -7.70
C CYS A 218 17.39 10.69 -7.47
N LYS A 219 17.64 10.15 -6.27
CA LYS A 219 18.90 9.43 -5.97
C LYS A 219 19.06 8.17 -6.81
N PHE A 220 17.99 7.41 -7.01
CA PHE A 220 17.99 6.21 -7.85
C PHE A 220 18.30 6.57 -9.30
N ALA A 221 17.61 7.58 -9.87
CA ALA A 221 17.84 8.05 -11.23
C ALA A 221 19.29 8.48 -11.45
N ARG A 222 19.86 9.29 -10.54
CA ARG A 222 21.27 9.72 -10.64
C ARG A 222 22.26 8.55 -10.62
N LYS A 223 21.95 7.49 -9.86
CA LYS A 223 22.82 6.31 -9.79
C LYS A 223 22.74 5.40 -11.03
N CYS A 224 21.71 5.52 -11.83
CA CYS A 224 21.59 4.80 -13.12
C CYS A 224 22.32 5.54 -14.25
N GLU A 225 22.84 6.74 -14.04
CA GLU A 225 23.58 7.59 -15.00
C GLU A 225 22.94 7.70 -16.40
N PRO A 226 21.61 7.86 -16.53
CA PRO A 226 20.94 7.87 -17.80
C PRO A 226 21.16 9.17 -18.57
N SER A 227 21.23 9.12 -19.89
CA SER A 227 21.18 10.32 -20.73
C SER A 227 19.76 10.90 -20.87
N HIS A 228 18.73 10.05 -20.68
CA HIS A 228 17.32 10.43 -20.75
C HIS A 228 16.51 9.74 -19.66
N VAL A 229 15.58 10.48 -19.01
CA VAL A 229 14.62 9.95 -18.06
C VAL A 229 13.20 10.13 -18.60
N VAL A 230 12.43 9.06 -18.62
CA VAL A 230 11.00 9.04 -18.97
C VAL A 230 10.22 8.73 -17.70
N LEU A 231 9.34 9.64 -17.28
CA LEU A 231 8.50 9.45 -16.10
C LEU A 231 7.13 8.89 -16.49
N PHE A 232 6.68 7.87 -15.78
CA PHE A 232 5.34 7.33 -15.87
C PHE A 232 4.73 7.17 -14.46
N HIS A 233 3.44 6.87 -14.38
CA HIS A 233 2.73 6.68 -13.11
C HIS A 233 2.95 7.86 -12.13
N ALA A 234 2.91 9.08 -12.67
CA ALA A 234 3.08 10.32 -11.92
C ALA A 234 1.94 11.29 -12.25
N ASP A 235 1.40 11.98 -11.25
CA ASP A 235 0.57 13.15 -11.54
C ASP A 235 1.42 14.32 -12.06
N GLY A 236 0.78 15.32 -12.69
CA GLY A 236 1.51 16.42 -13.30
C GLY A 236 2.34 17.26 -12.33
N GLY A 237 1.99 17.28 -11.05
CA GLY A 237 2.76 17.96 -10.00
C GLY A 237 3.99 17.14 -9.58
N ALA A 238 3.80 15.82 -9.42
CA ALA A 238 4.86 14.89 -9.06
C ALA A 238 5.93 14.82 -10.16
N ALA A 239 5.50 14.70 -11.43
CA ALA A 239 6.42 14.68 -12.57
C ALA A 239 7.26 15.95 -12.65
N LYS A 240 6.64 17.13 -12.53
CA LYS A 240 7.35 18.42 -12.56
C LYS A 240 8.37 18.58 -11.41
N ALA A 241 8.04 18.06 -10.22
CA ALA A 241 8.98 18.11 -9.09
C ALA A 241 10.23 17.26 -9.36
N ILE A 242 10.08 16.04 -9.90
CA ILE A 242 11.21 15.18 -10.26
C ILE A 242 12.00 15.78 -11.42
N GLU A 243 11.32 16.29 -12.45
CA GLU A 243 11.95 16.96 -13.58
C GLU A 243 12.83 18.15 -13.13
N ALA A 244 12.32 19.01 -12.24
CA ALA A 244 13.05 20.15 -11.73
C ALA A 244 14.34 19.74 -11.01
N ASP A 245 14.32 18.67 -10.23
CA ASP A 245 15.50 18.20 -9.49
C ASP A 245 16.50 17.43 -10.37
N LEU A 246 16.04 16.78 -11.45
CA LEU A 246 16.90 16.04 -12.38
C LEU A 246 17.39 16.90 -13.55
N ALA A 247 16.67 17.95 -13.96
CA ALA A 247 17.00 18.79 -15.12
C ALA A 247 18.31 19.55 -14.99
N VAL A 248 18.87 19.67 -13.79
CA VAL A 248 20.18 20.30 -13.55
C VAL A 248 21.32 19.41 -14.07
N GLU A 249 21.10 18.12 -14.24
CA GLU A 249 22.16 17.13 -14.54
C GLU A 249 21.84 16.19 -15.73
N THR A 250 20.58 16.09 -16.19
CA THR A 250 20.14 15.17 -17.25
C THR A 250 19.09 15.82 -18.15
N LYS A 251 18.98 15.37 -19.41
CA LYS A 251 17.87 15.76 -20.30
C LYS A 251 16.62 14.95 -19.92
N ALA A 252 15.95 15.33 -18.83
CA ALA A 252 14.70 14.72 -18.42
C ALA A 252 13.57 15.11 -19.37
N VAL A 253 12.86 14.13 -19.93
CA VAL A 253 11.64 14.32 -20.72
C VAL A 253 10.50 13.65 -19.99
N SER A 254 9.50 14.43 -19.56
CA SER A 254 8.31 13.92 -18.88
C SER A 254 7.20 13.62 -19.89
N TYR A 255 6.70 12.39 -19.90
CA TYR A 255 5.48 12.01 -20.60
C TYR A 255 4.41 11.62 -19.57
N THR A 256 3.44 12.50 -19.36
CA THR A 256 2.38 12.31 -18.35
C THR A 256 1.23 11.40 -18.79
N HIS A 257 1.16 10.98 -20.04
CA HIS A 257 0.09 10.13 -20.55
C HIS A 257 0.60 9.13 -21.59
N LEU A 258 0.85 7.90 -21.15
CA LEU A 258 0.72 6.73 -22.01
C LEU A 258 -0.74 6.25 -21.89
N THR A 259 -1.66 6.87 -22.61
CA THR A 259 -2.97 6.27 -22.88
C THR A 259 -2.74 5.15 -23.88
N LEU A 260 -2.78 3.90 -23.42
CA LEU A 260 -2.96 2.77 -24.32
C LEU A 260 -4.31 2.96 -25.02
N PRO A 261 -4.39 2.88 -26.37
CA PRO A 261 -5.66 2.90 -27.04
C PRO A 261 -6.49 1.72 -26.56
N THR A 262 -7.64 2.01 -25.95
CA THR A 262 -8.67 1.01 -25.67
C THR A 262 -9.24 0.58 -27.01
N THR A 263 -8.86 -0.61 -27.48
CA THR A 263 -9.56 -1.34 -28.56
C THR A 263 -10.75 -2.08 -28.00
#